data_124f186529d9a5d4c4cf1081e9161aeb
#
_entry.id   124f186529d9a5d4c4cf1081e9161aeb
#
_cell.length_a   1.000
_cell.length_b   1.000
_cell.length_c   1.000
_cell.angle_alpha   90.00
_cell.angle_beta   90.00
_cell.angle_gamma   90.00
#
_symmetry.space_group_name_H-M   'P 1'
#
loop_
_entity.id
_entity.type
_entity.pdbx_description
1 polymer ?
#
loop_
_entity_poly.entity_id
_entity_poly.type
_entity_poly.pdbx_seq_one_letter_code
_entity_poly.pdbx_strand_id
1 'polypeptide(L)'
;MRIDMDTCEEILITITRNKTRSLLTAFGVFWGIFMLVALIGGGQGLEDMMKKNFEGFATNSGFLVSQRTGEAYKGFRKGRWWNLESTDIERLRSQVKEVEIITPSVARWGSKAVYEDKKYDCSVKGLYPDYLHIESQEMAYGRFINEVDIKEARKVCVIGKRIYESLFKPGEDPCGKYVRVDGIYYQVIGMSSSEGDMNIQGRASEAVTLPFTTMQQTYNLGGRIDVICFTAKHGVKVSEIQPKMEQVIKAAHYISPDDKQAVMCLNAEAMFSMVDNLFTGINILVWMVGLGTLLAGAIGVSNIMMVTVKERTTEIGIRRAIGARPTDILQQILSESMVLTTIAGMCGISFAVMVLQLVEMGANADGGDTRFQVTFGLAIGTCAALGMLAGLAPAYRAMAIKPIEAIRDE
;
A
#
# COMPACT_ATOMS: atom_id res chain seq x y z
N MET A 1 -11.24 7.42 40.28
CA MET A 1 -12.45 8.02 39.70
C MET A 1 -13.58 6.98 39.87
N ARG A 2 -14.44 7.13 40.88
CA ARG A 2 -15.65 6.28 41.02
C ARG A 2 -16.75 7.02 40.26
N ILE A 3 -17.15 6.49 39.15
CA ILE A 3 -18.32 6.96 38.40
C ILE A 3 -19.51 6.25 39.10
N ASP A 4 -20.18 6.96 39.98
CA ASP A 4 -21.41 6.46 40.62
C ASP A 4 -22.55 6.52 39.59
N MET A 5 -23.48 5.57 39.66
CA MET A 5 -24.67 5.50 38.77
C MET A 5 -25.46 6.82 38.77
N ASP A 6 -25.50 7.50 39.90
CA ASP A 6 -26.18 8.82 40.05
C ASP A 6 -25.53 9.90 39.18
N THR A 7 -24.20 9.87 39.03
CA THR A 7 -23.47 10.81 38.17
C THR A 7 -23.78 10.57 36.65
N CYS A 8 -23.96 9.33 36.23
CA CYS A 8 -24.37 9.01 34.88
C CYS A 8 -25.79 9.48 34.56
N GLU A 9 -26.69 9.35 35.50
CA GLU A 9 -28.09 9.77 35.39
C GLU A 9 -28.18 11.32 35.30
N GLU A 10 -27.42 12.03 36.14
CA GLU A 10 -27.31 13.50 36.11
C GLU A 10 -26.74 14.01 34.80
N ILE A 11 -25.72 13.34 34.22
CA ILE A 11 -25.13 13.64 32.91
C ILE A 11 -26.16 13.43 31.80
N LEU A 12 -26.91 12.32 31.80
CA LEU A 12 -27.94 12.05 30.82
C LEU A 12 -29.07 13.07 30.84
N ILE A 13 -29.52 13.47 32.02
CA ILE A 13 -30.55 14.51 32.20
C ILE A 13 -30.05 15.85 31.65
N THR A 14 -28.78 16.18 31.88
CA THR A 14 -28.15 17.41 31.38
C THR A 14 -28.09 17.45 29.87
N ILE A 15 -27.68 16.35 29.23
CA ILE A 15 -27.59 16.22 27.76
C ILE A 15 -28.97 16.33 27.12
N THR A 16 -30.03 15.81 27.77
CA THR A 16 -31.39 15.79 27.23
C THR A 16 -32.15 17.09 27.43
N ARG A 17 -31.73 17.95 28.36
CA ARG A 17 -32.39 19.23 28.66
C ARG A 17 -32.30 20.25 27.53
N ASN A 18 -31.17 20.27 26.76
CA ASN A 18 -30.95 21.15 25.61
C ASN A 18 -30.51 20.36 24.37
N LYS A 19 -31.43 19.57 23.81
CA LYS A 19 -31.18 18.62 22.71
C LYS A 19 -30.45 19.19 21.52
N THR A 20 -30.82 20.36 21.04
CA THR A 20 -30.24 21.00 19.86
C THR A 20 -28.77 21.37 20.06
N ARG A 21 -28.43 21.90 21.24
CA ARG A 21 -27.07 22.29 21.60
C ARG A 21 -26.17 21.07 21.76
N SER A 22 -26.63 20.07 22.51
CA SER A 22 -25.88 18.81 22.72
C SER A 22 -25.67 18.04 21.41
N LEU A 23 -26.66 18.05 20.51
CA LEU A 23 -26.55 17.43 19.20
C LEU A 23 -25.52 18.14 18.31
N LEU A 24 -25.52 19.48 18.31
CA LEU A 24 -24.56 20.25 17.49
C LEU A 24 -23.12 20.03 17.97
N THR A 25 -22.93 19.93 19.29
CA THR A 25 -21.62 19.65 19.89
C THR A 25 -21.15 18.25 19.56
N ALA A 26 -22.02 17.26 19.78
CA ALA A 26 -21.75 15.88 19.48
C ALA A 26 -21.43 15.69 17.99
N PHE A 27 -22.13 16.41 17.10
CA PHE A 27 -21.89 16.37 15.66
C PHE A 27 -20.49 16.88 15.29
N GLY A 28 -19.99 17.95 15.90
CA GLY A 28 -18.63 18.44 15.63
C GLY A 28 -17.55 17.42 16.00
N VAL A 29 -17.69 16.76 17.15
CA VAL A 29 -16.77 15.69 17.59
C VAL A 29 -16.93 14.44 16.71
N PHE A 30 -18.16 14.02 16.47
CA PHE A 30 -18.49 12.90 15.58
C PHE A 30 -17.84 13.09 14.21
N TRP A 31 -18.03 14.26 13.58
CA TRP A 31 -17.48 14.56 12.26
C TRP A 31 -15.96 14.59 12.25
N GLY A 32 -15.33 15.20 13.27
CA GLY A 32 -13.88 15.24 13.39
C GLY A 32 -13.25 13.85 13.51
N ILE A 33 -13.81 12.99 14.34
CA ILE A 33 -13.33 11.62 14.55
C ILE A 33 -13.65 10.73 13.34
N PHE A 34 -14.84 10.87 12.75
CA PHE A 34 -15.21 10.20 11.52
C PHE A 34 -14.21 10.49 10.41
N MET A 35 -13.94 11.77 10.14
CA MET A 35 -12.99 12.19 9.09
C MET A 35 -11.58 11.68 9.34
N LEU A 36 -11.11 11.76 10.59
CA LEU A 36 -9.77 11.26 10.93
C LEU A 36 -9.65 9.74 10.69
N VAL A 37 -10.61 8.96 11.19
CA VAL A 37 -10.59 7.49 11.04
C VAL A 37 -10.78 7.07 9.58
N ALA A 38 -11.68 7.73 8.86
CA ALA A 38 -11.92 7.44 7.45
C ALA A 38 -10.71 7.77 6.56
N LEU A 39 -10.03 8.90 6.83
CA LEU A 39 -8.84 9.29 6.06
C LEU A 39 -7.65 8.39 6.38
N ILE A 40 -7.40 8.04 7.64
CA ILE A 40 -6.31 7.13 8.01
C ILE A 40 -6.57 5.73 7.44
N GLY A 41 -7.75 5.17 7.68
CA GLY A 41 -8.10 3.83 7.20
C GLY A 41 -8.14 3.73 5.68
N GLY A 42 -8.71 4.73 5.02
CA GLY A 42 -8.73 4.82 3.55
C GLY A 42 -7.33 5.01 2.95
N GLY A 43 -6.50 5.85 3.56
CA GLY A 43 -5.11 6.06 3.15
C GLY A 43 -4.26 4.79 3.25
N GLN A 44 -4.33 4.09 4.38
CA GLN A 44 -3.64 2.81 4.59
C GLN A 44 -4.11 1.73 3.62
N GLY A 45 -5.42 1.58 3.43
CA GLY A 45 -5.95 0.60 2.49
C GLY A 45 -5.51 0.87 1.04
N LEU A 46 -5.44 2.13 0.63
CA LEU A 46 -4.92 2.50 -0.69
C LEU A 46 -3.40 2.24 -0.81
N GLU A 47 -2.64 2.50 0.26
CA GLU A 47 -1.21 2.20 0.33
C GLU A 47 -0.97 0.70 0.18
N ASP A 48 -1.68 -0.12 0.94
CA ASP A 48 -1.58 -1.58 0.89
C ASP A 48 -1.96 -2.13 -0.49
N MET A 49 -3.02 -1.59 -1.11
CA MET A 49 -3.42 -1.95 -2.47
C MET A 49 -2.34 -1.62 -3.50
N MET A 50 -1.71 -0.44 -3.40
CA MET A 50 -0.62 -0.07 -4.31
C MET A 50 0.63 -0.92 -4.07
N LYS A 51 0.99 -1.20 -2.81
CA LYS A 51 2.13 -2.07 -2.47
C LYS A 51 1.93 -3.50 -2.93
N LYS A 52 0.70 -4.02 -2.87
CA LYS A 52 0.35 -5.35 -3.35
C LYS A 52 0.66 -5.54 -4.85
N ASN A 53 0.53 -4.48 -5.66
CA ASN A 53 0.88 -4.54 -7.08
C ASN A 53 2.37 -4.85 -7.32
N PHE A 54 3.23 -4.54 -6.34
CA PHE A 54 4.67 -4.80 -6.37
C PHE A 54 5.08 -6.02 -5.54
N GLU A 55 4.11 -6.75 -4.99
CA GLU A 55 4.37 -7.91 -4.15
C GLU A 55 5.16 -8.97 -4.94
N GLY A 56 6.16 -9.54 -4.28
CA GLY A 56 7.06 -10.51 -4.89
C GLY A 56 8.30 -9.91 -5.55
N PHE A 57 8.32 -8.61 -5.89
CA PHE A 57 9.52 -7.99 -6.47
C PHE A 57 10.53 -7.53 -5.42
N ALA A 58 11.81 -7.81 -5.67
CA ALA A 58 12.89 -7.30 -4.85
C ALA A 58 12.97 -5.77 -4.96
N THR A 59 12.94 -5.09 -3.82
CA THR A 59 12.95 -3.61 -3.76
C THR A 59 14.25 -3.00 -4.29
N ASN A 60 15.35 -3.77 -4.32
CA ASN A 60 16.66 -3.38 -4.84
C ASN A 60 16.89 -3.86 -6.29
N SER A 61 15.81 -4.11 -7.05
CA SER A 61 15.91 -4.61 -8.41
C SER A 61 15.81 -3.51 -9.48
N GLY A 62 16.37 -3.80 -10.65
CA GLY A 62 16.28 -2.97 -11.83
C GLY A 62 16.23 -3.79 -13.11
N PHE A 63 15.68 -3.20 -14.17
CA PHE A 63 15.44 -3.85 -15.45
C PHE A 63 15.93 -2.96 -16.58
N LEU A 64 16.96 -3.40 -17.31
CA LEU A 64 17.48 -2.69 -18.46
C LEU A 64 16.85 -3.21 -19.75
N VAL A 65 16.33 -2.29 -20.54
CA VAL A 65 15.66 -2.57 -21.81
C VAL A 65 16.31 -1.73 -22.92
N SER A 66 16.55 -2.35 -24.08
CA SER A 66 17.01 -1.64 -25.26
C SER A 66 15.87 -0.84 -25.91
N GLN A 67 16.17 0.39 -26.30
CA GLN A 67 15.25 1.25 -27.03
C GLN A 67 15.93 1.82 -28.29
N ARG A 68 15.17 2.48 -29.17
CA ARG A 68 15.73 3.15 -30.32
C ARG A 68 16.71 4.25 -29.90
N THR A 69 17.85 4.35 -30.61
CA THR A 69 18.82 5.42 -30.34
C THR A 69 18.24 6.80 -30.63
N GLY A 70 18.43 7.73 -29.70
CA GLY A 70 18.00 9.13 -29.82
C GLY A 70 19.00 9.99 -30.60
N GLU A 71 20.26 9.55 -30.72
CA GLU A 71 21.35 10.29 -31.33
C GLU A 71 22.09 9.47 -32.39
N ALA A 72 22.72 10.17 -33.33
CA ALA A 72 23.65 9.55 -34.27
C ALA A 72 25.05 9.47 -33.66
N TYR A 73 25.71 8.30 -33.74
CA TYR A 73 27.04 8.11 -33.14
C TYR A 73 27.88 7.11 -33.93
N LYS A 74 29.18 7.39 -34.10
CA LYS A 74 30.17 6.52 -34.75
C LYS A 74 29.69 5.94 -36.10
N GLY A 75 29.06 6.76 -36.94
CA GLY A 75 28.57 6.35 -38.26
C GLY A 75 27.18 5.71 -38.26
N PHE A 76 26.57 5.45 -37.12
CA PHE A 76 25.22 4.97 -37.03
C PHE A 76 24.22 6.13 -36.96
N ARG A 77 23.09 5.98 -37.67
CA ARG A 77 22.03 6.98 -37.71
C ARG A 77 21.19 6.98 -36.45
N LYS A 78 20.57 8.10 -36.12
CA LYS A 78 19.50 8.24 -35.15
C LYS A 78 18.33 7.31 -35.47
N GLY A 79 17.67 6.78 -34.43
CA GLY A 79 16.48 5.89 -34.56
C GLY A 79 16.86 4.43 -34.89
N ARG A 80 18.11 4.03 -34.73
CA ARG A 80 18.55 2.65 -34.93
C ARG A 80 17.94 1.74 -33.88
N TRP A 81 17.37 0.59 -34.33
CA TRP A 81 17.07 -0.53 -33.45
C TRP A 81 18.34 -1.32 -33.14
N TRP A 82 18.47 -1.72 -31.91
CA TRP A 82 19.53 -2.60 -31.42
C TRP A 82 18.98 -3.50 -30.35
N ASN A 83 19.63 -4.59 -30.01
CA ASN A 83 19.18 -5.54 -29.02
C ASN A 83 20.31 -5.74 -27.99
N LEU A 84 19.92 -6.06 -26.77
CA LEU A 84 20.82 -6.60 -25.76
C LEU A 84 21.24 -8.01 -26.15
N GLU A 85 22.47 -8.38 -25.79
CA GLU A 85 23.06 -9.68 -26.10
C GLU A 85 23.54 -10.41 -24.84
N SER A 86 23.62 -11.75 -24.90
CA SER A 86 24.12 -12.57 -23.79
C SER A 86 25.51 -12.17 -23.31
N THR A 87 26.36 -11.64 -24.23
CA THR A 87 27.69 -11.12 -23.92
C THR A 87 27.67 -9.87 -23.03
N ASP A 88 26.56 -9.13 -23.00
CA ASP A 88 26.43 -7.95 -22.14
C ASP A 88 26.31 -8.32 -20.65
N ILE A 89 25.76 -9.48 -20.35
CA ILE A 89 25.68 -10.02 -18.98
C ILE A 89 27.11 -10.20 -18.41
N GLU A 90 28.00 -10.81 -19.19
CA GLU A 90 29.39 -11.05 -18.76
C GLU A 90 30.16 -9.74 -18.61
N ARG A 91 29.96 -8.79 -19.55
CA ARG A 91 30.55 -7.46 -19.46
C ARG A 91 30.10 -6.72 -18.21
N LEU A 92 28.79 -6.70 -17.93
CA LEU A 92 28.25 -6.06 -16.73
C LEU A 92 28.76 -6.72 -15.45
N ARG A 93 28.76 -8.05 -15.40
CA ARG A 93 29.26 -8.81 -14.23
C ARG A 93 30.74 -8.53 -13.93
N SER A 94 31.55 -8.31 -14.98
CA SER A 94 32.96 -8.02 -14.80
C SER A 94 33.28 -6.57 -14.43
N GLN A 95 32.46 -5.60 -14.91
CA GLN A 95 32.75 -4.18 -14.77
C GLN A 95 31.97 -3.50 -13.66
N VAL A 96 30.79 -4.02 -13.29
CA VAL A 96 29.93 -3.45 -12.25
C VAL A 96 29.82 -4.42 -11.08
N LYS A 97 30.73 -4.30 -10.12
CA LYS A 97 30.83 -5.23 -8.97
C LYS A 97 29.78 -5.02 -7.90
N GLU A 98 29.06 -3.92 -7.95
CA GLU A 98 27.99 -3.55 -7.04
C GLU A 98 26.68 -4.30 -7.31
N VAL A 99 26.57 -4.96 -8.46
CA VAL A 99 25.46 -5.87 -8.80
C VAL A 99 25.64 -7.17 -8.03
N GLU A 100 24.56 -7.67 -7.43
CA GLU A 100 24.52 -8.95 -6.72
C GLU A 100 24.12 -10.07 -7.68
N ILE A 101 22.94 -9.94 -8.29
CA ILE A 101 22.42 -10.88 -9.26
C ILE A 101 22.20 -10.17 -10.58
N ILE A 102 22.54 -10.82 -11.68
CA ILE A 102 22.26 -10.36 -13.03
C ILE A 102 21.82 -11.55 -13.87
N THR A 103 20.65 -11.44 -14.47
CA THR A 103 20.03 -12.52 -15.25
C THR A 103 19.32 -11.97 -16.48
N PRO A 104 19.42 -12.65 -17.64
CA PRO A 104 18.67 -12.25 -18.83
C PRO A 104 17.24 -12.74 -18.78
N SER A 105 16.37 -12.01 -19.47
CA SER A 105 15.01 -12.43 -19.76
C SER A 105 14.65 -12.17 -21.21
N VAL A 106 13.89 -13.07 -21.80
CA VAL A 106 13.27 -12.91 -23.11
C VAL A 106 11.78 -13.19 -23.01
N ALA A 107 10.99 -12.51 -23.83
CA ALA A 107 9.55 -12.71 -23.84
C ALA A 107 9.00 -12.78 -25.28
N ARG A 108 7.92 -13.51 -25.42
CA ARG A 108 7.13 -13.58 -26.65
C ARG A 108 5.67 -13.36 -26.32
N TRP A 109 5.06 -12.42 -27.01
CA TRP A 109 3.66 -12.06 -26.85
C TRP A 109 2.77 -12.71 -27.89
N GLY A 110 1.49 -12.89 -27.57
CA GLY A 110 0.51 -13.41 -28.50
C GLY A 110 0.62 -14.91 -28.80
N SER A 111 1.26 -15.63 -27.88
CA SER A 111 1.36 -17.10 -27.90
C SER A 111 0.06 -17.73 -27.37
N LYS A 112 -0.16 -19.00 -27.72
CA LYS A 112 -1.31 -19.77 -27.28
C LYS A 112 -0.90 -21.04 -26.59
N ALA A 113 -1.38 -21.21 -25.37
CA ALA A 113 -1.29 -22.46 -24.63
C ALA A 113 -2.54 -23.30 -24.88
N VAL A 114 -2.37 -24.58 -25.21
CA VAL A 114 -3.47 -25.51 -25.52
C VAL A 114 -3.26 -26.78 -24.69
N TYR A 115 -4.33 -27.20 -24.01
CA TYR A 115 -4.40 -28.46 -23.30
C TYR A 115 -5.73 -29.13 -23.61
N GLU A 116 -5.70 -30.35 -24.18
CA GLU A 116 -6.87 -31.03 -24.74
C GLU A 116 -7.62 -30.11 -25.72
N ASP A 117 -8.91 -29.81 -25.48
CA ASP A 117 -9.75 -28.96 -26.33
C ASP A 117 -9.77 -27.49 -25.87
N LYS A 118 -9.09 -27.16 -24.76
CA LYS A 118 -9.04 -25.81 -24.19
C LYS A 118 -7.82 -25.04 -24.67
N LYS A 119 -7.99 -23.74 -24.85
CA LYS A 119 -6.94 -22.81 -25.26
C LYS A 119 -6.98 -21.53 -24.45
N TYR A 120 -5.81 -20.95 -24.22
CA TYR A 120 -5.64 -19.67 -23.53
C TYR A 120 -4.56 -18.83 -24.22
N ASP A 121 -4.83 -17.54 -24.44
CA ASP A 121 -3.82 -16.61 -24.98
C ASP A 121 -2.87 -16.20 -23.86
N CYS A 122 -1.58 -16.40 -24.06
CA CYS A 122 -0.57 -16.20 -23.03
C CYS A 122 0.67 -15.49 -23.56
N SER A 123 1.51 -15.03 -22.64
CA SER A 123 2.90 -14.68 -22.93
C SER A 123 3.81 -15.88 -22.62
N VAL A 124 4.92 -15.99 -23.35
CA VAL A 124 5.96 -16.97 -23.06
C VAL A 124 7.20 -16.21 -22.58
N LYS A 125 7.73 -16.60 -21.43
CA LYS A 125 8.95 -16.01 -20.84
C LYS A 125 10.05 -17.07 -20.78
N GLY A 126 11.26 -16.67 -21.18
CA GLY A 126 12.46 -17.47 -20.96
C GLY A 126 13.25 -16.90 -19.80
N LEU A 127 13.42 -17.68 -18.74
CA LEU A 127 14.03 -17.23 -17.49
C LEU A 127 15.12 -18.20 -17.01
N TYR A 128 16.03 -17.70 -16.18
CA TYR A 128 16.96 -18.48 -15.36
C TYR A 128 16.40 -18.69 -13.94
N PRO A 129 16.90 -19.68 -13.20
CA PRO A 129 16.51 -19.89 -11.80
C PRO A 129 16.74 -18.66 -10.90
N ASP A 130 17.83 -17.92 -11.14
CA ASP A 130 18.20 -16.72 -10.39
C ASP A 130 17.13 -15.62 -10.45
N TYR A 131 16.22 -15.67 -11.42
CA TYR A 131 15.12 -14.72 -11.54
C TYR A 131 14.17 -14.73 -10.34
N LEU A 132 14.07 -15.86 -9.62
CA LEU A 132 13.27 -15.95 -8.38
C LEU A 132 13.74 -15.00 -7.27
N HIS A 133 15.01 -14.58 -7.30
CA HIS A 133 15.52 -13.58 -6.36
C HIS A 133 15.11 -12.14 -6.73
N ILE A 134 14.63 -11.94 -7.96
CA ILE A 134 14.16 -10.64 -8.45
C ILE A 134 12.63 -10.57 -8.34
N GLU A 135 11.95 -11.63 -8.79
CA GLU A 135 10.51 -11.81 -8.67
C GLU A 135 10.24 -13.16 -7.98
N SER A 136 9.93 -13.11 -6.70
CA SER A 136 9.57 -14.29 -5.92
C SER A 136 8.23 -14.84 -6.41
N GLN A 137 8.22 -16.10 -6.80
CA GLN A 137 7.01 -16.79 -7.26
C GLN A 137 6.69 -17.95 -6.32
N GLU A 138 5.52 -17.91 -5.71
CA GLU A 138 5.03 -19.03 -4.91
C GLU A 138 4.54 -20.14 -5.83
N MET A 139 5.01 -21.36 -5.57
CA MET A 139 4.59 -22.55 -6.31
C MET A 139 3.45 -23.25 -5.60
N ALA A 140 2.25 -23.28 -6.21
CA ALA A 140 1.13 -24.02 -5.69
C ALA A 140 1.25 -25.53 -6.01
N TYR A 141 1.86 -25.87 -7.16
CA TYR A 141 2.19 -27.23 -7.55
C TYR A 141 3.60 -27.31 -8.10
N GLY A 142 4.31 -28.39 -7.78
CA GLY A 142 5.59 -28.70 -8.37
C GLY A 142 6.74 -27.78 -7.99
N ARG A 143 7.58 -27.45 -8.95
CA ARG A 143 8.80 -26.64 -8.75
C ARG A 143 9.02 -25.63 -9.88
N PHE A 144 9.86 -24.64 -9.62
CA PHE A 144 10.37 -23.73 -10.64
C PHE A 144 11.50 -24.39 -11.47
N ILE A 145 11.90 -23.73 -12.55
CA ILE A 145 13.02 -24.08 -13.42
C ILE A 145 14.30 -24.16 -12.58
N ASN A 146 15.14 -25.13 -12.85
CA ASN A 146 16.44 -25.30 -12.19
C ASN A 146 17.61 -25.28 -13.20
N GLU A 147 18.85 -25.32 -12.69
CA GLU A 147 20.06 -25.28 -13.49
C GLU A 147 20.18 -26.44 -14.49
N VAL A 148 19.65 -27.63 -14.16
CA VAL A 148 19.67 -28.79 -15.04
C VAL A 148 18.76 -28.57 -16.24
N ASP A 149 17.57 -27.96 -16.02
CA ASP A 149 16.63 -27.63 -17.10
C ASP A 149 17.24 -26.64 -18.08
N ILE A 150 18.02 -25.68 -17.57
CA ILE A 150 18.78 -24.70 -18.40
C ILE A 150 19.90 -25.39 -19.19
N LYS A 151 20.73 -26.21 -18.51
CA LYS A 151 21.91 -26.81 -19.10
C LYS A 151 21.56 -27.83 -20.20
N GLU A 152 20.49 -28.60 -19.99
CA GLU A 152 20.03 -29.62 -20.93
C GLU A 152 18.97 -29.06 -21.91
N ALA A 153 18.61 -27.79 -21.81
CA ALA A 153 17.55 -27.18 -22.60
C ALA A 153 16.26 -28.00 -22.64
N ARG A 154 15.81 -28.47 -21.45
CA ARG A 154 14.66 -29.36 -21.32
C ARG A 154 13.37 -28.66 -21.79
N LYS A 155 12.52 -29.40 -22.49
CA LYS A 155 11.18 -28.93 -22.90
C LYS A 155 10.19 -29.02 -21.74
N VAL A 156 10.43 -28.22 -20.70
CA VAL A 156 9.60 -28.12 -19.51
C VAL A 156 9.05 -26.70 -19.37
N CYS A 157 7.94 -26.56 -18.66
CA CYS A 157 7.35 -25.24 -18.41
C CYS A 157 6.73 -25.11 -17.02
N VAL A 158 6.71 -23.88 -16.52
CA VAL A 158 5.91 -23.47 -15.38
C VAL A 158 4.76 -22.61 -15.90
N ILE A 159 3.54 -22.89 -15.47
CA ILE A 159 2.34 -22.16 -15.90
C ILE A 159 1.85 -21.21 -14.81
N GLY A 160 1.33 -20.06 -15.22
CA GLY A 160 0.71 -19.10 -14.31
C GLY A 160 -0.71 -19.51 -13.89
N LYS A 161 -1.19 -18.93 -12.79
CA LYS A 161 -2.49 -19.25 -12.17
C LYS A 161 -3.67 -19.15 -13.14
N ARG A 162 -3.75 -18.07 -13.92
CA ARG A 162 -4.85 -17.86 -14.88
C ARG A 162 -4.86 -18.89 -16.02
N ILE A 163 -3.67 -19.31 -16.46
CA ILE A 163 -3.53 -20.38 -17.45
C ILE A 163 -4.04 -21.70 -16.87
N TYR A 164 -3.65 -22.02 -15.61
CA TYR A 164 -4.11 -23.19 -14.91
C TYR A 164 -5.64 -23.22 -14.77
N GLU A 165 -6.24 -22.16 -14.27
CA GLU A 165 -7.70 -22.03 -14.09
C GLU A 165 -8.48 -22.19 -15.41
N SER A 166 -7.89 -21.76 -16.51
CA SER A 166 -8.53 -21.84 -17.84
C SER A 166 -8.39 -23.21 -18.49
N LEU A 167 -7.23 -23.85 -18.34
CA LEU A 167 -6.92 -25.11 -19.04
C LEU A 167 -7.23 -26.36 -18.23
N PHE A 168 -7.05 -26.32 -16.92
CA PHE A 168 -7.20 -27.49 -16.03
C PHE A 168 -8.51 -27.41 -15.23
N LYS A 169 -8.86 -28.49 -14.56
CA LYS A 169 -9.98 -28.51 -13.60
C LYS A 169 -9.49 -28.03 -12.23
N PRO A 170 -10.34 -27.36 -11.44
CA PRO A 170 -9.98 -26.97 -10.08
C PRO A 170 -9.51 -28.15 -9.25
N GLY A 171 -8.31 -28.03 -8.62
CA GLY A 171 -7.72 -29.07 -7.79
C GLY A 171 -6.99 -30.18 -8.53
N GLU A 172 -6.93 -30.14 -9.86
CA GLU A 172 -6.21 -31.10 -10.69
C GLU A 172 -4.70 -30.77 -10.70
N ASP A 173 -3.84 -31.72 -10.36
CA ASP A 173 -2.39 -31.52 -10.46
C ASP A 173 -1.95 -31.40 -11.93
N PRO A 174 -1.38 -30.28 -12.37
CA PRO A 174 -0.91 -30.09 -13.73
C PRO A 174 0.48 -30.70 -13.98
N CYS A 175 1.23 -31.06 -12.92
CA CYS A 175 2.60 -31.52 -13.04
C CYS A 175 2.67 -32.87 -13.78
N GLY A 176 3.63 -32.96 -14.68
CA GLY A 176 3.83 -34.16 -15.52
C GLY A 176 2.99 -34.19 -16.80
N LYS A 177 1.96 -33.35 -16.93
CA LYS A 177 1.13 -33.23 -18.13
C LYS A 177 1.81 -32.38 -19.20
N TYR A 178 1.36 -32.48 -20.43
CA TYR A 178 1.93 -31.77 -21.56
C TYR A 178 0.98 -30.66 -22.05
N VAL A 179 1.45 -29.43 -22.05
CA VAL A 179 0.76 -28.29 -22.64
C VAL A 179 1.46 -27.94 -23.96
N ARG A 180 0.68 -27.71 -25.00
CA ARG A 180 1.20 -27.28 -26.30
C ARG A 180 1.18 -25.77 -26.39
N VAL A 181 2.36 -25.18 -26.54
CA VAL A 181 2.56 -23.74 -26.70
C VAL A 181 3.15 -23.48 -28.07
N ASP A 182 2.49 -22.66 -28.90
CA ASP A 182 2.89 -22.35 -30.28
C ASP A 182 3.24 -23.60 -31.13
N GLY A 183 2.49 -24.68 -30.92
CA GLY A 183 2.68 -25.94 -31.65
C GLY A 183 3.67 -26.93 -31.01
N ILE A 184 4.41 -26.55 -29.97
CA ILE A 184 5.42 -27.37 -29.30
C ILE A 184 4.89 -27.85 -27.94
N TYR A 185 5.14 -29.11 -27.63
CA TYR A 185 4.75 -29.70 -26.37
C TYR A 185 5.81 -29.49 -25.28
N TYR A 186 5.38 -28.95 -24.14
CA TYR A 186 6.19 -28.75 -22.95
C TYR A 186 5.57 -29.50 -21.77
N GLN A 187 6.38 -30.20 -21.01
CA GLN A 187 5.92 -30.84 -19.78
C GLN A 187 5.79 -29.81 -18.67
N VAL A 188 4.63 -29.75 -18.03
CA VAL A 188 4.41 -28.89 -16.88
C VAL A 188 5.17 -29.46 -15.68
N ILE A 189 6.05 -28.66 -15.08
CA ILE A 189 6.84 -29.00 -13.89
C ILE A 189 6.40 -28.24 -12.65
N GLY A 190 5.60 -27.19 -12.82
CA GLY A 190 5.07 -26.41 -11.71
C GLY A 190 3.99 -25.44 -12.14
N MET A 191 3.25 -24.94 -11.15
CA MET A 191 2.26 -23.87 -11.31
C MET A 191 2.50 -22.79 -10.28
N SER A 192 2.68 -21.56 -10.78
CA SER A 192 2.85 -20.37 -9.94
C SER A 192 1.51 -19.80 -9.52
N SER A 193 1.35 -19.54 -8.22
CA SER A 193 0.18 -18.87 -7.64
C SER A 193 0.33 -17.35 -7.52
N SER A 194 1.46 -16.78 -7.96
CA SER A 194 1.72 -15.34 -7.87
C SER A 194 0.63 -14.50 -8.54
N GLU A 195 0.10 -13.54 -7.80
CA GLU A 195 -0.96 -12.62 -8.25
C GLU A 195 -0.43 -11.19 -8.51
N GLY A 196 0.87 -10.95 -8.37
CA GLY A 196 1.48 -9.63 -8.60
C GLY A 196 1.12 -9.07 -9.98
N ASP A 197 0.61 -7.83 -10.02
CA ASP A 197 0.16 -7.18 -11.25
C ASP A 197 1.29 -6.41 -11.96
N MET A 198 2.49 -6.41 -11.41
CA MET A 198 3.64 -5.75 -12.06
C MET A 198 3.95 -6.45 -13.39
N ASN A 199 3.84 -5.69 -14.46
CA ASN A 199 3.98 -6.22 -15.82
C ASN A 199 5.38 -5.93 -16.38
N ILE A 200 6.34 -6.78 -16.05
CA ILE A 200 7.63 -6.80 -16.74
C ILE A 200 7.60 -7.98 -17.70
N GLN A 201 7.45 -7.68 -18.99
CA GLN A 201 7.29 -8.68 -20.06
C GLN A 201 6.06 -9.62 -19.90
N GLY A 202 4.96 -9.13 -19.36
CA GLY A 202 3.72 -9.89 -19.09
C GLY A 202 3.55 -10.23 -17.61
N ARG A 203 2.31 -10.45 -17.20
CA ARG A 203 1.99 -10.87 -15.82
C ARG A 203 2.42 -12.31 -15.62
N ALA A 204 3.00 -12.62 -14.46
CA ALA A 204 3.39 -14.00 -14.13
C ALA A 204 2.18 -14.95 -14.16
N SER A 205 1.00 -14.50 -13.73
CA SER A 205 -0.26 -15.28 -13.74
C SER A 205 -0.74 -15.68 -15.13
N GLU A 206 -0.37 -14.94 -16.19
CA GLU A 206 -0.76 -15.16 -17.59
C GLU A 206 0.42 -15.64 -18.47
N ALA A 207 1.53 -16.00 -17.85
CA ALA A 207 2.74 -16.40 -18.56
C ALA A 207 2.99 -17.92 -18.48
N VAL A 208 3.52 -18.45 -19.57
CA VAL A 208 4.20 -19.76 -19.59
C VAL A 208 5.70 -19.49 -19.49
N THR A 209 6.32 -19.92 -18.42
CA THR A 209 7.76 -19.74 -18.18
C THR A 209 8.52 -20.98 -18.66
N LEU A 210 9.48 -20.77 -19.54
CA LEU A 210 10.37 -21.79 -20.10
C LEU A 210 11.80 -21.58 -19.59
N PRO A 211 12.66 -22.62 -19.58
CA PRO A 211 14.09 -22.43 -19.44
C PRO A 211 14.61 -21.48 -20.53
N PHE A 212 15.43 -20.50 -20.16
CA PHE A 212 15.94 -19.48 -21.08
C PHE A 212 16.60 -20.09 -22.34
N THR A 213 17.45 -21.11 -22.15
CA THR A 213 18.11 -21.83 -23.24
C THR A 213 17.13 -22.55 -24.16
N THR A 214 16.09 -23.16 -23.59
CA THR A 214 15.02 -23.79 -24.36
C THR A 214 14.29 -22.78 -25.23
N MET A 215 13.98 -21.62 -24.68
CA MET A 215 13.31 -20.55 -25.43
C MET A 215 14.20 -20.01 -26.55
N GLN A 216 15.50 -19.76 -26.29
CA GLN A 216 16.43 -19.30 -27.32
C GLN A 216 16.52 -20.29 -28.49
N GLN A 217 16.63 -21.58 -28.22
CA GLN A 217 16.70 -22.62 -29.25
C GLN A 217 15.37 -22.78 -30.00
N THR A 218 14.27 -22.83 -29.28
CA THR A 218 12.95 -23.09 -29.86
C THR A 218 12.50 -21.98 -30.81
N TYR A 219 12.73 -20.73 -30.42
CA TYR A 219 12.32 -19.57 -31.20
C TYR A 219 13.47 -18.95 -32.04
N ASN A 220 14.61 -19.63 -32.11
CA ASN A 220 15.78 -19.20 -32.88
C ASN A 220 16.20 -17.76 -32.60
N LEU A 221 16.28 -17.38 -31.32
CA LEU A 221 16.56 -16.02 -30.88
C LEU A 221 18.05 -15.68 -30.92
N GLY A 222 18.92 -16.65 -31.13
CA GLY A 222 20.39 -16.47 -31.08
C GLY A 222 20.84 -16.02 -29.69
N GLY A 223 21.67 -14.98 -29.64
CA GLY A 223 22.14 -14.38 -28.39
C GLY A 223 21.28 -13.21 -27.90
N ARG A 224 20.15 -12.96 -28.53
CA ARG A 224 19.28 -11.82 -28.20
C ARG A 224 18.68 -11.96 -26.80
N ILE A 225 18.67 -10.85 -26.07
CA ILE A 225 18.01 -10.65 -24.80
C ILE A 225 17.05 -9.45 -24.95
N ASP A 226 15.88 -9.53 -24.34
CA ASP A 226 14.95 -8.40 -24.34
C ASP A 226 15.13 -7.51 -23.11
N VAL A 227 15.40 -8.12 -21.94
CA VAL A 227 15.61 -7.40 -20.68
C VAL A 227 16.78 -8.03 -19.91
N ILE A 228 17.62 -7.19 -19.35
CA ILE A 228 18.58 -7.58 -18.33
C ILE A 228 17.99 -7.20 -16.97
N CYS A 229 17.72 -8.22 -16.17
CA CYS A 229 17.20 -8.09 -14.83
C CYS A 229 18.36 -8.18 -13.83
N PHE A 230 18.40 -7.30 -12.82
CA PHE A 230 19.48 -7.29 -11.85
C PHE A 230 19.03 -6.84 -10.49
N THR A 231 19.79 -7.20 -9.45
CA THR A 231 19.65 -6.68 -8.09
C THR A 231 20.94 -6.01 -7.65
N ALA A 232 20.80 -4.94 -6.87
CA ALA A 232 21.92 -4.25 -6.23
C ALA A 232 22.34 -4.99 -4.96
N LYS A 233 23.64 -4.96 -4.60
CA LYS A 233 24.12 -5.45 -3.32
C LYS A 233 23.51 -4.67 -2.16
N HIS A 234 23.43 -5.33 -1.02
CA HIS A 234 22.89 -4.71 0.20
C HIS A 234 23.60 -3.38 0.52
N GLY A 235 22.81 -2.33 0.74
CA GLY A 235 23.30 -1.00 1.05
C GLY A 235 23.71 -0.14 -0.16
N VAL A 236 23.59 -0.64 -1.38
CA VAL A 236 23.87 0.12 -2.62
C VAL A 236 22.54 0.39 -3.32
N LYS A 237 22.35 1.64 -3.75
CA LYS A 237 21.12 2.03 -4.46
C LYS A 237 21.22 1.68 -5.96
N VAL A 238 20.10 1.20 -6.50
CA VAL A 238 19.97 0.96 -7.96
C VAL A 238 20.27 2.23 -8.74
N SER A 239 19.85 3.38 -8.24
CA SER A 239 20.09 4.70 -8.85
C SER A 239 21.59 5.05 -9.00
N GLU A 240 22.47 4.47 -8.17
CA GLU A 240 23.92 4.67 -8.24
C GLU A 240 24.58 3.72 -9.25
N ILE A 241 24.01 2.53 -9.42
CA ILE A 241 24.52 1.50 -10.33
C ILE A 241 24.06 1.75 -11.76
N GLN A 242 22.83 2.22 -11.94
CA GLN A 242 22.21 2.43 -13.26
C GLN A 242 23.10 3.19 -14.24
N PRO A 243 23.70 4.36 -13.92
CA PRO A 243 24.55 5.09 -14.87
C PRO A 243 25.78 4.29 -15.32
N LYS A 244 26.37 3.50 -14.40
CA LYS A 244 27.52 2.65 -14.71
C LYS A 244 27.14 1.54 -15.68
N MET A 245 26.01 0.86 -15.44
CA MET A 245 25.51 -0.19 -16.31
C MET A 245 25.15 0.36 -17.70
N GLU A 246 24.44 1.49 -17.76
CA GLU A 246 24.11 2.15 -19.02
C GLU A 246 25.39 2.52 -19.82
N GLN A 247 26.40 3.04 -19.16
CA GLN A 247 27.68 3.39 -19.80
C GLN A 247 28.37 2.18 -20.43
N VAL A 248 28.40 1.04 -19.70
CA VAL A 248 28.99 -0.21 -20.23
C VAL A 248 28.22 -0.70 -21.44
N ILE A 249 26.92 -0.70 -21.42
CA ILE A 249 26.07 -1.13 -22.53
C ILE A 249 26.20 -0.18 -23.73
N LYS A 250 26.13 1.12 -23.51
CA LYS A 250 26.28 2.12 -24.58
C LYS A 250 27.63 2.01 -25.29
N ALA A 251 28.71 1.81 -24.52
CA ALA A 251 30.04 1.62 -25.08
C ALA A 251 30.14 0.35 -25.95
N ALA A 252 29.54 -0.77 -25.49
CA ALA A 252 29.54 -2.04 -26.19
C ALA A 252 28.78 -2.00 -27.51
N HIS A 253 27.71 -1.24 -27.58
CA HIS A 253 26.80 -1.18 -28.74
C HIS A 253 27.02 0.06 -29.64
N TYR A 254 28.10 0.80 -29.46
CA TYR A 254 28.40 2.03 -30.23
C TYR A 254 27.24 3.04 -30.15
N ILE A 255 26.79 3.33 -28.95
CA ILE A 255 25.75 4.32 -28.64
C ILE A 255 26.40 5.53 -27.99
N SER A 256 25.89 6.74 -28.29
CA SER A 256 26.38 7.96 -27.64
C SER A 256 26.26 7.85 -26.11
N PRO A 257 27.31 8.21 -25.34
CA PRO A 257 27.20 8.26 -23.87
C PRO A 257 26.09 9.17 -23.38
N ASP A 258 25.80 10.24 -24.13
CA ASP A 258 24.79 11.25 -23.79
C ASP A 258 23.36 10.86 -24.21
N ASP A 259 23.21 9.79 -24.98
CA ASP A 259 21.91 9.30 -25.44
C ASP A 259 21.10 8.71 -24.26
N LYS A 260 20.14 9.48 -23.77
CA LYS A 260 19.25 9.09 -22.66
C LYS A 260 18.11 8.16 -23.10
N GLN A 261 17.88 8.02 -24.40
CA GLN A 261 16.75 7.26 -24.93
C GLN A 261 17.11 5.81 -25.26
N ALA A 262 18.34 5.53 -25.63
CA ALA A 262 18.76 4.24 -26.17
C ALA A 262 18.66 3.08 -25.16
N VAL A 263 18.87 3.34 -23.88
CA VAL A 263 18.74 2.37 -22.79
C VAL A 263 17.73 2.92 -21.78
N MET A 264 16.69 2.15 -21.52
CA MET A 264 15.73 2.46 -20.47
C MET A 264 15.99 1.53 -19.28
N CYS A 265 16.11 2.12 -18.10
CA CYS A 265 16.16 1.38 -16.84
C CYS A 265 14.87 1.58 -16.08
N LEU A 266 14.14 0.50 -15.86
CA LEU A 266 13.04 0.47 -14.88
C LEU A 266 13.66 0.18 -13.51
N ASN A 267 13.70 1.17 -12.67
CA ASN A 267 14.27 1.09 -11.33
C ASN A 267 13.15 0.84 -10.32
N ALA A 268 13.04 -0.39 -9.82
CA ALA A 268 12.02 -0.76 -8.84
C ALA A 268 12.19 0.04 -7.53
N GLU A 269 13.44 0.27 -7.07
CA GLU A 269 13.72 1.07 -5.87
C GLU A 269 13.13 2.48 -5.99
N ALA A 270 13.32 3.14 -7.15
CA ALA A 270 12.78 4.47 -7.39
C ALA A 270 11.24 4.46 -7.41
N MET A 271 10.62 3.42 -7.95
CA MET A 271 9.16 3.25 -7.98
C MET A 271 8.61 3.06 -6.56
N PHE A 272 9.22 2.18 -5.76
CA PHE A 272 8.87 1.99 -4.34
C PHE A 272 9.03 3.29 -3.55
N SER A 273 10.16 3.97 -3.71
CA SER A 273 10.42 5.24 -3.02
C SER A 273 9.41 6.33 -3.42
N MET A 274 8.98 6.35 -4.68
CA MET A 274 7.95 7.28 -5.14
C MET A 274 6.61 7.02 -4.45
N VAL A 275 6.22 5.75 -4.33
CA VAL A 275 4.99 5.34 -3.63
C VAL A 275 5.09 5.70 -2.15
N ASP A 276 6.18 5.35 -1.47
CA ASP A 276 6.38 5.66 -0.05
C ASP A 276 6.37 7.17 0.23
N ASN A 277 7.02 7.97 -0.63
CA ASN A 277 7.00 9.44 -0.52
C ASN A 277 5.61 10.02 -0.75
N LEU A 278 4.86 9.50 -1.71
CA LEU A 278 3.46 9.90 -1.95
C LEU A 278 2.62 9.66 -0.70
N PHE A 279 2.67 8.45 -0.12
CA PHE A 279 1.89 8.13 1.07
C PHE A 279 2.37 8.86 2.31
N THR A 280 3.66 9.14 2.43
CA THR A 280 4.19 10.03 3.48
C THR A 280 3.57 11.43 3.36
N GLY A 281 3.49 11.99 2.16
CA GLY A 281 2.83 13.28 1.90
C GLY A 281 1.33 13.24 2.22
N ILE A 282 0.63 12.19 1.81
CA ILE A 282 -0.80 11.98 2.12
C ILE A 282 -0.99 11.88 3.64
N ASN A 283 -0.16 11.12 4.34
CA ASN A 283 -0.25 10.97 5.79
C ASN A 283 -0.04 12.30 6.53
N ILE A 284 0.92 13.13 6.11
CA ILE A 284 1.10 14.48 6.66
C ILE A 284 -0.17 15.32 6.48
N LEU A 285 -0.76 15.28 5.30
CA LEU A 285 -1.99 16.03 5.00
C LEU A 285 -3.18 15.51 5.83
N VAL A 286 -3.31 14.20 5.97
CA VAL A 286 -4.34 13.55 6.81
C VAL A 286 -4.22 13.99 8.27
N TRP A 287 -2.99 13.99 8.81
CA TRP A 287 -2.75 14.49 10.16
C TRP A 287 -3.06 15.97 10.32
N MET A 288 -2.68 16.78 9.34
CA MET A 288 -2.96 18.24 9.37
C MET A 288 -4.47 18.51 9.37
N VAL A 289 -5.22 17.90 8.46
CA VAL A 289 -6.68 18.05 8.37
C VAL A 289 -7.36 17.44 9.59
N GLY A 290 -6.92 16.23 10.01
CA GLY A 290 -7.48 15.54 11.17
C GLY A 290 -7.30 16.33 12.46
N LEU A 291 -6.10 16.84 12.74
CA LEU A 291 -5.87 17.69 13.91
C LEU A 291 -6.69 19.00 13.84
N GLY A 292 -6.79 19.59 12.65
CA GLY A 292 -7.61 20.81 12.46
C GLY A 292 -9.08 20.58 12.79
N THR A 293 -9.65 19.47 12.29
CA THR A 293 -11.07 19.11 12.55
C THR A 293 -11.30 18.73 14.01
N LEU A 294 -10.34 18.01 14.62
CA LEU A 294 -10.41 17.70 16.06
C LEU A 294 -10.35 18.92 16.94
N LEU A 295 -9.47 19.89 16.63
CA LEU A 295 -9.39 21.17 17.35
C LEU A 295 -10.68 21.97 17.20
N ALA A 296 -11.25 22.02 16.01
CA ALA A 296 -12.54 22.68 15.79
C ALA A 296 -13.66 22.01 16.63
N GLY A 297 -13.68 20.68 16.68
CA GLY A 297 -14.59 19.92 17.56
C GLY A 297 -14.38 20.25 19.04
N ALA A 298 -13.14 20.26 19.51
CA ALA A 298 -12.79 20.60 20.90
C ALA A 298 -13.21 22.02 21.28
N ILE A 299 -12.99 23.00 20.41
CA ILE A 299 -13.43 24.39 20.60
C ILE A 299 -14.97 24.44 20.67
N GLY A 300 -15.67 23.71 19.80
CA GLY A 300 -17.14 23.62 19.82
C GLY A 300 -17.66 23.09 21.16
N VAL A 301 -17.09 21.98 21.65
CA VAL A 301 -17.43 21.40 22.98
C VAL A 301 -17.13 22.41 24.09
N SER A 302 -15.94 22.99 24.07
CA SER A 302 -15.50 23.95 25.10
C SER A 302 -16.44 25.17 25.16
N ASN A 303 -16.81 25.74 24.02
CA ASN A 303 -17.74 26.90 23.97
C ASN A 303 -19.10 26.56 24.57
N ILE A 304 -19.64 25.39 24.30
CA ILE A 304 -20.95 24.98 24.81
C ILE A 304 -20.87 24.67 26.30
N MET A 305 -19.83 23.99 26.75
CA MET A 305 -19.62 23.73 28.19
C MET A 305 -19.42 25.04 28.97
N MET A 306 -18.78 26.07 28.37
CA MET A 306 -18.66 27.41 28.97
C MET A 306 -20.02 28.06 29.21
N VAL A 307 -20.94 27.92 28.26
CA VAL A 307 -22.32 28.45 28.42
C VAL A 307 -23.07 27.63 29.48
N THR A 308 -22.92 26.32 29.49
CA THR A 308 -23.54 25.46 30.50
C THR A 308 -23.08 25.78 31.93
N VAL A 309 -21.75 26.01 32.10
CA VAL A 309 -21.18 26.45 33.39
C VAL A 309 -21.79 27.80 33.81
N LYS A 310 -21.95 28.72 32.86
CA LYS A 310 -22.56 30.05 33.13
C LYS A 310 -24.04 29.91 33.54
N GLU A 311 -24.82 29.07 32.88
CA GLU A 311 -26.21 28.79 33.22
C GLU A 311 -26.39 28.13 34.62
N ARG A 312 -25.35 27.34 35.06
CA ARG A 312 -25.31 26.65 36.35
C ARG A 312 -24.52 27.39 37.43
N THR A 313 -24.21 28.68 37.24
CA THR A 313 -23.35 29.45 38.16
C THR A 313 -23.91 29.40 39.59
N THR A 314 -25.24 29.61 39.79
CA THR A 314 -25.92 29.57 41.09
C THR A 314 -25.82 28.19 41.73
N GLU A 315 -26.07 27.13 41.00
CA GLU A 315 -25.98 25.73 41.50
C GLU A 315 -24.53 25.41 41.97
N ILE A 316 -23.52 25.75 41.15
CA ILE A 316 -22.10 25.59 41.48
C ILE A 316 -21.73 26.43 42.72
N GLY A 317 -22.27 27.66 42.82
CA GLY A 317 -22.08 28.55 43.96
C GLY A 317 -22.62 27.95 45.26
N ILE A 318 -23.82 27.38 45.23
CA ILE A 318 -24.47 26.72 46.39
C ILE A 318 -23.64 25.47 46.78
N ARG A 319 -23.25 24.64 45.86
CA ARG A 319 -22.39 23.44 46.16
C ARG A 319 -21.09 23.83 46.82
N ARG A 320 -20.44 24.93 46.37
CA ARG A 320 -19.23 25.44 47.00
C ARG A 320 -19.47 26.08 48.37
N ALA A 321 -20.62 26.72 48.56
CA ALA A 321 -20.99 27.28 49.88
C ALA A 321 -21.25 26.20 50.95
N ILE A 322 -21.74 25.04 50.53
CA ILE A 322 -21.96 23.83 51.39
C ILE A 322 -20.63 23.09 51.64
N GLY A 323 -19.52 23.45 50.97
CA GLY A 323 -18.20 22.89 51.26
C GLY A 323 -17.61 21.99 50.17
N ALA A 324 -18.15 21.93 48.95
CA ALA A 324 -17.57 21.21 47.83
C ALA A 324 -16.20 21.79 47.44
N ARG A 325 -15.21 20.91 47.25
CA ARG A 325 -13.85 21.33 46.82
C ARG A 325 -13.87 21.78 45.36
N PRO A 326 -13.05 22.76 44.97
CA PRO A 326 -12.93 23.18 43.56
C PRO A 326 -12.58 22.00 42.61
N THR A 327 -11.80 21.03 43.10
CA THR A 327 -11.44 19.81 42.39
C THR A 327 -12.62 18.89 42.07
N ASP A 328 -13.64 18.87 42.92
CA ASP A 328 -14.82 18.03 42.72
C ASP A 328 -15.68 18.58 41.57
N ILE A 329 -15.79 19.90 41.50
CA ILE A 329 -16.49 20.61 40.39
C ILE A 329 -15.71 20.43 39.08
N LEU A 330 -14.37 20.54 39.12
CA LEU A 330 -13.52 20.29 37.99
C LEU A 330 -13.70 18.87 37.44
N GLN A 331 -13.67 17.87 38.33
CA GLN A 331 -13.87 16.46 37.94
C GLN A 331 -15.25 16.23 37.33
N GLN A 332 -16.30 16.85 37.86
CA GLN A 332 -17.65 16.72 37.34
C GLN A 332 -17.73 17.26 35.89
N ILE A 333 -17.24 18.46 35.64
CA ILE A 333 -17.29 19.08 34.28
C ILE A 333 -16.43 18.31 33.30
N LEU A 334 -15.25 17.84 33.71
CA LEU A 334 -14.41 17.00 32.85
C LEU A 334 -15.10 15.67 32.53
N SER A 335 -15.77 15.04 33.53
CA SER A 335 -16.50 13.78 33.28
C SER A 335 -17.67 13.98 32.29
N GLU A 336 -18.44 15.08 32.44
CA GLU A 336 -19.51 15.44 31.49
C GLU A 336 -18.95 15.57 30.06
N SER A 337 -17.85 16.29 29.88
CA SER A 337 -17.24 16.48 28.55
C SER A 337 -16.68 15.17 27.99
N MET A 338 -16.06 14.32 28.84
CA MET A 338 -15.54 13.01 28.42
C MET A 338 -16.66 12.05 28.00
N VAL A 339 -17.76 11.98 28.72
CA VAL A 339 -18.89 11.13 28.35
C VAL A 339 -19.47 11.56 27.00
N LEU A 340 -19.71 12.85 26.81
CA LEU A 340 -20.26 13.38 25.57
C LEU A 340 -19.32 13.10 24.37
N THR A 341 -18.03 13.37 24.52
CA THR A 341 -17.04 13.14 23.46
C THR A 341 -16.85 11.66 23.18
N THR A 342 -16.91 10.77 24.20
CA THR A 342 -16.81 9.34 24.01
C THR A 342 -17.99 8.79 23.22
N ILE A 343 -19.23 9.17 23.57
CA ILE A 343 -20.42 8.73 22.84
C ILE A 343 -20.37 9.22 21.38
N ALA A 344 -20.09 10.51 21.16
CA ALA A 344 -20.00 11.08 19.83
C ALA A 344 -18.86 10.43 19.01
N GLY A 345 -17.73 10.16 19.67
CA GLY A 345 -16.58 9.52 19.05
C GLY A 345 -16.84 8.06 18.66
N MET A 346 -17.49 7.29 19.53
CA MET A 346 -17.88 5.91 19.19
C MET A 346 -18.84 5.85 17.99
N CYS A 347 -19.80 6.77 17.94
CA CYS A 347 -20.66 6.91 16.76
C CYS A 347 -19.86 7.26 15.50
N GLY A 348 -18.87 8.17 15.61
CA GLY A 348 -17.99 8.57 14.51
C GLY A 348 -17.13 7.41 14.00
N ILE A 349 -16.53 6.63 14.91
CA ILE A 349 -15.75 5.44 14.56
C ILE A 349 -16.63 4.40 13.88
N SER A 350 -17.81 4.10 14.46
CA SER A 350 -18.74 3.09 13.90
C SER A 350 -19.20 3.49 12.49
N PHE A 351 -19.47 4.76 12.27
CA PHE A 351 -19.85 5.27 10.96
C PHE A 351 -18.70 5.22 9.97
N ALA A 352 -17.46 5.54 10.40
CA ALA A 352 -16.28 5.42 9.57
C ALA A 352 -16.03 3.97 9.11
N VAL A 353 -16.11 3.02 10.04
CA VAL A 353 -15.98 1.57 9.73
C VAL A 353 -17.04 1.13 8.73
N MET A 354 -18.30 1.54 8.93
CA MET A 354 -19.38 1.22 8.01
C MET A 354 -19.12 1.76 6.59
N VAL A 355 -18.66 3.01 6.47
CA VAL A 355 -18.33 3.61 5.17
C VAL A 355 -17.16 2.90 4.52
N LEU A 356 -16.08 2.60 5.27
CA LEU A 356 -14.92 1.88 4.74
C LEU A 356 -15.29 0.47 4.29
N GLN A 357 -16.14 -0.24 5.02
CA GLN A 357 -16.64 -1.56 4.60
C GLN A 357 -17.49 -1.50 3.33
N LEU A 358 -18.31 -0.47 3.17
CA LEU A 358 -19.08 -0.28 1.93
C LEU A 358 -18.15 -0.02 0.73
N VAL A 359 -17.09 0.77 0.92
CA VAL A 359 -16.07 1.00 -0.12
C VAL A 359 -15.31 -0.29 -0.44
N GLU A 360 -14.91 -1.06 0.59
CA GLU A 360 -14.27 -2.36 0.44
C GLU A 360 -15.14 -3.35 -0.34
N MET A 361 -16.43 -3.44 -0.01
CA MET A 361 -17.38 -4.29 -0.73
C MET A 361 -17.53 -3.88 -2.19
N GLY A 362 -17.55 -2.57 -2.48
CA GLY A 362 -17.58 -2.06 -3.86
C GLY A 362 -16.28 -2.36 -4.62
N ALA A 363 -15.13 -2.14 -4.00
CA ALA A 363 -13.83 -2.41 -4.62
C ALA A 363 -13.58 -3.90 -4.87
N ASN A 364 -14.09 -4.78 -3.99
CA ASN A 364 -13.93 -6.23 -4.12
C ASN A 364 -14.98 -6.87 -5.03
N ALA A 365 -16.05 -6.17 -5.41
CA ALA A 365 -17.06 -6.66 -6.36
C ALA A 365 -16.46 -6.98 -7.75
N ASP A 366 -15.39 -6.27 -8.14
CA ASP A 366 -14.65 -6.47 -9.39
C ASP A 366 -13.44 -7.42 -9.25
N GLY A 367 -13.37 -8.21 -8.15
CA GLY A 367 -12.29 -9.18 -7.91
C GLY A 367 -11.05 -8.61 -7.24
N GLY A 368 -11.13 -7.43 -6.65
CA GLY A 368 -10.10 -6.86 -5.77
C GLY A 368 -10.07 -7.58 -4.41
N ASP A 369 -8.91 -7.56 -3.74
CA ASP A 369 -8.76 -7.99 -2.34
C ASP A 369 -8.21 -6.81 -1.54
N THR A 370 -9.05 -5.77 -1.42
CA THR A 370 -8.75 -4.58 -0.60
C THR A 370 -9.27 -4.79 0.80
N ARG A 371 -8.46 -4.47 1.82
CA ARG A 371 -8.84 -4.51 3.23
C ARG A 371 -8.47 -3.20 3.89
N PHE A 372 -9.46 -2.51 4.45
CA PHE A 372 -9.24 -1.30 5.22
C PHE A 372 -9.05 -1.64 6.69
N GLN A 373 -7.86 -1.34 7.24
CA GLN A 373 -7.59 -1.55 8.66
C GLN A 373 -7.94 -0.30 9.46
N VAL A 374 -8.76 -0.47 10.50
CA VAL A 374 -9.08 0.60 11.44
C VAL A 374 -8.34 0.39 12.75
N THR A 375 -7.46 1.31 13.10
CA THR A 375 -6.72 1.25 14.36
C THR A 375 -7.59 1.77 15.51
N PHE A 376 -8.41 0.89 16.09
CA PHE A 376 -9.33 1.24 17.19
C PHE A 376 -8.63 1.90 18.38
N GLY A 377 -7.40 1.48 18.72
CA GLY A 377 -6.65 2.06 19.83
C GLY A 377 -6.35 3.55 19.66
N LEU A 378 -5.98 3.96 18.47
CA LEU A 378 -5.73 5.36 18.12
C LEU A 378 -7.03 6.18 18.19
N ALA A 379 -8.15 5.63 17.67
CA ALA A 379 -9.43 6.29 17.68
C ALA A 379 -9.98 6.50 19.11
N ILE A 380 -9.88 5.51 19.98
CA ILE A 380 -10.28 5.62 21.39
C ILE A 380 -9.36 6.61 22.14
N GLY A 381 -8.05 6.55 21.89
CA GLY A 381 -7.09 7.47 22.51
C GLY A 381 -7.35 8.93 22.12
N THR A 382 -7.69 9.19 20.86
CA THR A 382 -8.06 10.54 20.39
C THR A 382 -9.36 11.05 21.01
N CYS A 383 -10.38 10.19 21.19
CA CYS A 383 -11.62 10.54 21.89
C CYS A 383 -11.35 10.97 23.33
N ALA A 384 -10.55 10.22 24.07
CA ALA A 384 -10.20 10.53 25.45
C ALA A 384 -9.40 11.84 25.57
N ALA A 385 -8.39 12.03 24.70
CA ALA A 385 -7.59 13.25 24.68
C ALA A 385 -8.44 14.48 24.35
N LEU A 386 -9.34 14.39 23.37
CA LEU A 386 -10.29 15.44 23.01
C LEU A 386 -11.22 15.82 24.16
N GLY A 387 -11.80 14.82 24.83
CA GLY A 387 -12.69 15.07 25.96
C GLY A 387 -12.02 15.81 27.10
N MET A 388 -10.75 15.45 27.41
CA MET A 388 -9.96 16.15 28.40
C MET A 388 -9.63 17.59 27.98
N LEU A 389 -9.11 17.79 26.77
CA LEU A 389 -8.73 19.12 26.27
C LEU A 389 -9.93 20.07 26.16
N ALA A 390 -11.06 19.58 25.66
CA ALA A 390 -12.28 20.37 25.49
C ALA A 390 -12.91 20.79 26.84
N GLY A 391 -12.79 19.93 27.86
CA GLY A 391 -13.31 20.20 29.22
C GLY A 391 -12.43 21.09 30.08
N LEU A 392 -11.13 21.27 29.76
CA LEU A 392 -10.20 22.02 30.61
C LEU A 392 -10.61 23.49 30.80
N ALA A 393 -10.89 24.22 29.74
CA ALA A 393 -11.20 25.64 29.81
C ALA A 393 -12.51 25.92 30.59
N PRO A 394 -13.64 25.23 30.33
CA PRO A 394 -14.85 25.40 31.13
C PRO A 394 -14.68 24.97 32.59
N ALA A 395 -13.94 23.90 32.84
CA ALA A 395 -13.65 23.42 34.19
C ALA A 395 -12.83 24.43 35.02
N TYR A 396 -11.81 25.04 34.40
CA TYR A 396 -11.05 26.13 35.02
C TYR A 396 -11.93 27.32 35.37
N ARG A 397 -12.85 27.72 34.49
CA ARG A 397 -13.77 28.83 34.72
C ARG A 397 -14.75 28.51 35.85
N ALA A 398 -15.26 27.28 35.95
CA ALA A 398 -16.14 26.85 37.03
C ALA A 398 -15.44 26.89 38.41
N MET A 399 -14.17 26.52 38.46
CA MET A 399 -13.38 26.65 39.72
C MET A 399 -13.19 28.08 40.19
N ALA A 400 -13.18 29.05 39.27
CA ALA A 400 -12.99 30.46 39.59
C ALA A 400 -14.27 31.15 40.11
N ILE A 401 -15.43 30.49 40.09
CA ILE A 401 -16.70 31.02 40.60
C ILE A 401 -16.65 31.20 42.11
N LYS A 402 -16.82 32.42 42.60
CA LYS A 402 -16.87 32.69 44.06
C LYS A 402 -18.29 32.51 44.58
N PRO A 403 -18.51 31.78 45.72
CA PRO A 403 -19.83 31.51 46.22
C PRO A 403 -20.67 32.76 46.53
N ILE A 404 -20.04 33.82 47.01
CA ILE A 404 -20.69 35.07 47.37
C ILE A 404 -21.21 35.83 46.13
N GLU A 405 -20.43 35.83 45.02
CA GLU A 405 -20.84 36.48 43.77
C GLU A 405 -21.97 35.69 43.08
N ALA A 406 -21.88 34.34 43.11
CA ALA A 406 -22.88 33.47 42.45
C ALA A 406 -24.29 33.51 43.07
N ILE A 407 -24.42 33.87 44.36
CA ILE A 407 -25.69 33.97 45.06
C ILE A 407 -26.28 35.40 45.04
N ARG A 408 -25.43 36.41 44.74
CA ARG A 408 -25.82 37.82 44.78
C ARG A 408 -26.33 38.36 43.40
N ASP A 409 -26.11 37.64 42.31
CA ASP A 409 -26.50 38.01 40.94
C ASP A 409 -27.97 37.57 40.60
N GLU A 410 -28.91 37.59 41.60
CA GLU A 410 -30.35 37.57 41.38
C GLU A 410 -30.94 38.96 41.37
#